data_651d8ae9d094533c29a112643ed15108
#
_entry.id   651d8ae9d094533c29a112643ed15108
#
_cell.length_a   1.000
_cell.length_b   1.000
_cell.length_c   1.000
_cell.angle_alpha   90.00
_cell.angle_beta   90.00
_cell.angle_gamma   90.00
#
_symmetry.space_group_name_H-M   'P 1'
#
loop_
_entity.id
_entity.type
_entity.pdbx_description
1 polymer ?
#
loop_
_entity_poly.entity_id
_entity_poly.type
_entity_poly.pdbx_seq_one_letter_code
_entity_poly.pdbx_strand_id
1 'polypeptide(L)'
;MADLSIDFCGVKIKNPLVAASAEPTLNAHNMKKCIDAGAGGVIVKTMSDSPDMRELTTRSKWRFLNQKHEVACGKVPRAFSLYGRSGLALEPPEEFLPEVEKAVKYAAVHDAVVIGSIGSVTTKGWVTLAKQMEQTGVPLLECNFGCPHPHMMPGVKTGMEVGQDFEYARDVTRQVCEAVNIPVMIKVTPQVTSLIEFTGQLMDAGAQAVTLTNRFIGFVPDIETGKPLIYGKAGCGGPWIKPLTLRWIHDIRQHYKSRNVFIAGTNGAYDWRDVVMFMMSGAHIVEMCSAVMVYGYEWLGKQVQKLEKWMDEKGYGSVDEFLGIATDASLAYSEMPPEKAHVN
;
A
#
# COMPACT_ATOMS: atom_id res chain seq x y z
N MET A 1 -19.15 -21.82 -3.65
CA MET A 1 -18.22 -20.70 -3.87
C MET A 1 -17.87 -20.12 -2.52
N ALA A 2 -16.60 -19.96 -2.24
CA ALA A 2 -16.11 -19.38 -1.00
C ALA A 2 -16.47 -17.88 -0.88
N ASP A 3 -16.68 -17.38 0.33
CA ASP A 3 -16.89 -15.97 0.59
C ASP A 3 -15.51 -15.24 0.64
N LEU A 4 -15.26 -14.41 -0.35
CA LEU A 4 -14.04 -13.60 -0.44
C LEU A 4 -14.15 -12.27 0.30
N SER A 5 -15.34 -11.93 0.83
CA SER A 5 -15.54 -10.64 1.51
C SER A 5 -14.76 -10.58 2.82
N ILE A 6 -14.29 -9.38 3.15
CA ILE A 6 -13.56 -9.09 4.37
C ILE A 6 -14.09 -7.81 5.00
N ASP A 7 -14.20 -7.79 6.32
CA ASP A 7 -14.35 -6.54 7.07
C ASP A 7 -12.99 -5.88 7.25
N PHE A 8 -12.90 -4.61 6.90
CA PHE A 8 -11.71 -3.81 7.12
C PHE A 8 -12.07 -2.48 7.77
N CYS A 9 -11.81 -2.37 9.06
CA CYS A 9 -12.17 -1.21 9.88
C CYS A 9 -13.70 -0.91 9.89
N GLY A 10 -14.55 -1.94 9.86
CA GLY A 10 -16.00 -1.79 9.77
C GLY A 10 -16.55 -1.54 8.38
N VAL A 11 -15.69 -1.57 7.35
CA VAL A 11 -16.08 -1.44 5.94
C VAL A 11 -16.01 -2.81 5.28
N LYS A 12 -17.14 -3.29 4.77
CA LYS A 12 -17.17 -4.56 4.01
C LYS A 12 -16.58 -4.35 2.62
N ILE A 13 -15.57 -5.15 2.27
CA ILE A 13 -14.90 -5.16 0.97
C ILE A 13 -15.13 -6.55 0.35
N LYS A 14 -15.64 -6.61 -0.90
CA LYS A 14 -16.08 -7.86 -1.56
C LYS A 14 -14.98 -8.92 -1.77
N ASN A 15 -13.72 -8.51 -1.81
CA ASN A 15 -12.56 -9.40 -1.83
C ASN A 15 -11.29 -8.64 -1.40
N PRO A 16 -10.22 -9.33 -0.93
CA PRO A 16 -9.06 -8.68 -0.33
C PRO A 16 -8.13 -7.97 -1.33
N LEU A 17 -8.36 -8.07 -2.65
CA LEU A 17 -7.47 -7.45 -3.64
C LEU A 17 -7.87 -6.00 -3.87
N VAL A 18 -6.96 -5.08 -3.58
CA VAL A 18 -7.14 -3.63 -3.70
C VAL A 18 -6.11 -3.05 -4.68
N ALA A 19 -6.53 -2.15 -5.57
CA ALA A 19 -5.58 -1.40 -6.40
C ALA A 19 -4.95 -0.29 -5.56
N ALA A 20 -3.63 -0.32 -5.43
CA ALA A 20 -2.87 0.62 -4.60
C ALA A 20 -2.88 2.06 -5.14
N SER A 21 -2.70 3.03 -4.26
CA SER A 21 -2.48 4.44 -4.61
C SER A 21 -1.22 4.62 -5.47
N ALA A 22 -1.40 4.62 -6.79
CA ALA A 22 -0.30 4.67 -7.77
C ALA A 22 -0.81 5.04 -9.16
N GLU A 23 0.00 4.77 -10.19
CA GLU A 23 -0.36 5.02 -11.59
C GLU A 23 -1.68 4.35 -12.03
N PRO A 24 -2.04 3.13 -11.57
CA PRO A 24 -3.33 2.53 -11.93
C PRO A 24 -4.58 3.25 -11.39
N THR A 25 -4.43 4.19 -10.47
CA THR A 25 -5.56 4.87 -9.80
C THR A 25 -5.48 6.40 -9.91
N LEU A 26 -4.86 6.91 -10.99
CA LEU A 26 -4.60 8.34 -11.20
C LEU A 26 -5.86 9.21 -11.24
N ASN A 27 -6.97 8.71 -11.78
CA ASN A 27 -8.21 9.44 -11.99
C ASN A 27 -9.42 8.49 -11.99
N ALA A 28 -10.65 9.04 -12.07
CA ALA A 28 -11.87 8.25 -12.07
C ALA A 28 -11.91 7.18 -13.17
N HIS A 29 -11.41 7.48 -14.37
CA HIS A 29 -11.39 6.52 -15.48
C HIS A 29 -10.50 5.30 -15.18
N ASN A 30 -9.32 5.51 -14.58
CA ASN A 30 -8.42 4.45 -14.22
C ASN A 30 -8.95 3.64 -13.02
N MET A 31 -9.52 4.31 -12.01
CA MET A 31 -10.19 3.66 -10.88
C MET A 31 -11.34 2.78 -11.34
N LYS A 32 -12.17 3.27 -12.27
CA LYS A 32 -13.23 2.48 -12.88
C LYS A 32 -12.70 1.20 -13.53
N LYS A 33 -11.60 1.26 -14.28
CA LYS A 33 -10.98 0.04 -14.88
C LYS A 33 -10.57 -0.99 -13.83
N CYS A 34 -10.06 -0.57 -12.67
CA CYS A 34 -9.73 -1.48 -11.58
C CYS A 34 -11.01 -2.15 -11.02
N ILE A 35 -12.09 -1.37 -10.84
CA ILE A 35 -13.38 -1.86 -10.33
C ILE A 35 -14.02 -2.84 -11.32
N ASP A 36 -14.07 -2.48 -12.60
CA ASP A 36 -14.61 -3.32 -13.69
C ASP A 36 -13.82 -4.63 -13.83
N ALA A 37 -12.52 -4.58 -13.54
CA ALA A 37 -11.66 -5.75 -13.50
C ALA A 37 -11.86 -6.63 -12.26
N GLY A 38 -12.73 -6.27 -11.31
CA GLY A 38 -13.09 -7.09 -10.16
C GLY A 38 -12.31 -6.79 -8.88
N ALA A 39 -11.57 -5.70 -8.79
CA ALA A 39 -10.95 -5.28 -7.52
C ALA A 39 -12.01 -5.11 -6.42
N GLY A 40 -11.69 -5.53 -5.20
CA GLY A 40 -12.51 -5.29 -4.02
C GLY A 40 -12.54 -3.81 -3.64
N GLY A 41 -11.43 -3.12 -3.89
CA GLY A 41 -11.33 -1.68 -3.67
C GLY A 41 -10.23 -1.03 -4.51
N VAL A 42 -10.22 0.29 -4.47
CA VAL A 42 -9.19 1.13 -5.09
C VAL A 42 -8.77 2.23 -4.12
N ILE A 43 -7.48 2.48 -3.99
CA ILE A 43 -6.97 3.63 -3.25
C ILE A 43 -6.64 4.72 -4.26
N VAL A 44 -7.24 5.88 -4.11
CA VAL A 44 -7.01 7.00 -5.03
C VAL A 44 -5.54 7.42 -5.05
N LYS A 45 -5.06 8.01 -6.13
CA LYS A 45 -3.73 8.61 -6.14
C LYS A 45 -3.62 9.63 -5.01
N THR A 46 -2.54 9.59 -4.22
CA THR A 46 -2.36 10.50 -3.09
C THR A 46 -2.52 11.96 -3.52
N MET A 47 -3.52 12.64 -2.99
CA MET A 47 -3.80 14.06 -3.23
C MET A 47 -2.97 14.93 -2.30
N SER A 48 -2.53 16.10 -2.79
CA SER A 48 -1.81 17.08 -1.97
C SER A 48 -2.29 18.50 -2.21
N ASP A 49 -2.32 19.29 -1.13
CA ASP A 49 -2.58 20.73 -1.16
C ASP A 49 -1.36 21.56 -1.60
N SER A 50 -0.16 20.98 -1.57
CA SER A 50 1.09 21.69 -1.92
C SER A 50 1.28 21.78 -3.44
N PRO A 51 1.27 22.99 -4.04
CA PRO A 51 1.58 23.19 -5.46
C PRO A 51 2.98 22.66 -5.83
N ASP A 52 3.96 22.88 -4.98
CA ASP A 52 5.36 22.47 -5.23
C ASP A 52 5.48 20.93 -5.29
N MET A 53 4.78 20.22 -4.41
CA MET A 53 4.74 18.75 -4.47
C MET A 53 4.08 18.25 -5.75
N ARG A 54 3.02 18.91 -6.22
CA ARG A 54 2.36 18.55 -7.49
C ARG A 54 3.25 18.85 -8.69
N GLU A 55 3.95 19.99 -8.70
CA GLU A 55 4.90 20.33 -9.79
C GLU A 55 6.00 19.26 -9.91
N LEU A 56 6.55 18.77 -8.80
CA LEU A 56 7.54 17.70 -8.82
C LEU A 56 7.03 16.40 -9.46
N THR A 57 5.72 16.18 -9.42
CA THR A 57 5.08 15.02 -10.07
C THR A 57 5.22 15.06 -11.60
N THR A 58 5.27 16.24 -12.21
CA THR A 58 5.50 16.39 -13.66
C THR A 58 6.83 15.79 -14.11
N ARG A 59 7.78 15.61 -13.18
CA ARG A 59 9.11 15.03 -13.41
C ARG A 59 9.17 13.54 -13.10
N SER A 60 8.03 12.88 -12.90
CA SER A 60 7.93 11.45 -12.59
C SER A 60 8.57 10.61 -13.69
N LYS A 61 9.38 9.65 -13.29
CA LYS A 61 10.03 8.65 -14.17
C LYS A 61 10.17 7.33 -13.44
N TRP A 62 9.96 6.24 -14.15
CA TRP A 62 10.15 4.90 -13.61
C TRP A 62 10.68 3.94 -14.66
N ARG A 63 11.31 2.88 -14.19
CA ARG A 63 11.84 1.75 -14.97
C ARG A 63 11.55 0.45 -14.23
N PHE A 64 11.35 -0.61 -15.00
CA PHE A 64 11.45 -1.96 -14.48
C PHE A 64 12.89 -2.43 -14.66
N LEU A 65 13.50 -2.90 -13.57
CA LEU A 65 14.84 -3.47 -13.59
C LEU A 65 14.73 -4.99 -13.49
N ASN A 66 15.55 -5.70 -14.26
CA ASN A 66 15.68 -7.16 -14.17
C ASN A 66 16.43 -7.57 -12.90
N GLN A 67 16.64 -8.87 -12.68
CA GLN A 67 17.36 -9.41 -11.53
C GLN A 67 18.85 -8.99 -11.45
N LYS A 68 19.43 -8.46 -12.53
CA LYS A 68 20.78 -7.88 -12.56
C LYS A 68 20.79 -6.38 -12.29
N HIS A 69 19.62 -5.79 -11.99
CA HIS A 69 19.40 -4.34 -11.84
C HIS A 69 19.61 -3.51 -13.12
N GLU A 70 19.55 -4.15 -14.28
CA GLU A 70 19.55 -3.50 -15.59
C GLU A 70 18.11 -3.16 -16.01
N VAL A 71 17.95 -2.13 -16.84
CA VAL A 71 16.62 -1.78 -17.38
C VAL A 71 16.08 -2.93 -18.22
N ALA A 72 14.91 -3.42 -17.86
CA ALA A 72 14.25 -4.49 -18.61
C ALA A 72 13.82 -4.00 -20.00
N CYS A 73 14.28 -4.66 -21.03
CA CYS A 73 13.90 -4.41 -22.41
C CYS A 73 12.81 -5.42 -22.82
N GLY A 74 11.70 -4.93 -23.37
CA GLY A 74 10.59 -5.77 -23.79
C GLY A 74 9.75 -6.28 -22.61
N LYS A 75 9.54 -7.62 -22.53
CA LYS A 75 8.70 -8.22 -21.48
C LYS A 75 9.38 -8.12 -20.11
N VAL A 76 8.66 -7.56 -19.13
CA VAL A 76 9.13 -7.50 -17.75
C VAL A 76 9.27 -8.91 -17.16
N PRO A 77 10.45 -9.32 -16.64
CA PRO A 77 10.65 -10.64 -16.06
C PRO A 77 9.86 -10.80 -14.75
N ARG A 78 9.67 -12.05 -14.29
CA ARG A 78 9.00 -12.30 -13.00
C ARG A 78 9.75 -11.70 -11.80
N ALA A 79 11.07 -11.80 -11.82
CA ALA A 79 11.95 -11.14 -10.84
C ALA A 79 12.33 -9.76 -11.37
N PHE A 80 11.74 -8.72 -10.83
CA PHE A 80 12.02 -7.34 -11.22
C PHE A 80 12.02 -6.42 -10.01
N SER A 81 12.60 -5.23 -10.20
CA SER A 81 12.38 -4.09 -9.33
C SER A 81 11.63 -2.99 -10.08
N LEU A 82 10.57 -2.44 -9.48
CA LEU A 82 10.03 -1.15 -9.91
C LEU A 82 10.89 -0.06 -9.28
N TYR A 83 11.69 0.60 -10.11
CA TYR A 83 12.61 1.67 -9.72
C TYR A 83 12.11 2.98 -10.29
N GLY A 84 11.69 3.93 -9.46
CA GLY A 84 11.08 5.13 -10.00
C GLY A 84 10.77 6.22 -9.00
N ARG A 85 10.70 7.43 -9.53
CA ARG A 85 10.13 8.59 -8.90
C ARG A 85 8.69 8.71 -9.40
N SER A 86 7.75 8.20 -8.63
CA SER A 86 6.32 8.43 -8.85
C SER A 86 5.93 9.69 -8.09
N GLY A 87 5.06 10.48 -8.66
CA GLY A 87 4.52 11.65 -7.97
C GLY A 87 3.19 11.38 -7.28
N LEU A 88 2.56 12.45 -6.85
CA LEU A 88 1.21 12.50 -6.28
C LEU A 88 0.16 12.72 -7.39
N ALA A 89 -1.10 13.00 -7.06
CA ALA A 89 -2.05 13.54 -8.02
C ALA A 89 -1.53 14.89 -8.56
N LEU A 90 -1.70 15.12 -9.86
CA LEU A 90 -1.26 16.38 -10.50
C LEU A 90 -2.23 17.51 -10.24
N GLU A 91 -3.50 17.17 -10.25
CA GLU A 91 -4.59 18.09 -10.11
C GLU A 91 -4.64 18.66 -8.68
N PRO A 92 -4.97 19.95 -8.52
CA PRO A 92 -5.24 20.53 -7.20
C PRO A 92 -6.50 19.91 -6.59
N PRO A 93 -6.69 20.01 -5.26
CA PRO A 93 -7.82 19.37 -4.58
C PRO A 93 -9.18 19.69 -5.18
N GLU A 94 -9.42 20.93 -5.59
CA GLU A 94 -10.67 21.39 -6.20
C GLU A 94 -11.02 20.72 -7.54
N GLU A 95 -10.02 20.23 -8.27
CA GLU A 95 -10.19 19.49 -9.52
C GLU A 95 -10.20 17.97 -9.28
N PHE A 96 -9.42 17.48 -8.31
CA PHE A 96 -9.28 16.05 -8.04
C PHE A 96 -10.45 15.46 -7.23
N LEU A 97 -10.99 16.20 -6.25
CA LEU A 97 -12.09 15.73 -5.41
C LEU A 97 -13.35 15.34 -6.20
N PRO A 98 -13.79 16.09 -7.24
CA PRO A 98 -14.90 15.67 -8.09
C PRO A 98 -14.63 14.33 -8.82
N GLU A 99 -13.38 14.02 -9.16
CA GLU A 99 -13.03 12.73 -9.76
C GLU A 99 -13.15 11.58 -8.73
N VAL A 100 -12.79 11.85 -7.47
CA VAL A 100 -12.99 10.89 -6.38
C VAL A 100 -14.48 10.62 -6.15
N GLU A 101 -15.31 11.65 -6.09
CA GLU A 101 -16.78 11.51 -5.95
C GLU A 101 -17.39 10.67 -7.07
N LYS A 102 -16.97 10.88 -8.33
CA LYS A 102 -17.41 10.06 -9.47
C LYS A 102 -17.03 8.59 -9.27
N ALA A 103 -15.80 8.34 -8.80
CA ALA A 103 -15.33 6.98 -8.54
C ALA A 103 -16.10 6.32 -7.37
N VAL A 104 -16.39 7.06 -6.29
CA VAL A 104 -17.19 6.58 -5.15
C VAL A 104 -18.59 6.17 -5.61
N LYS A 105 -19.28 7.05 -6.35
CA LYS A 105 -20.62 6.76 -6.90
C LYS A 105 -20.60 5.54 -7.82
N TYR A 106 -19.55 5.40 -8.62
CA TYR A 106 -19.39 4.25 -9.49
C TYR A 106 -19.12 2.95 -8.70
N ALA A 107 -18.25 3.01 -7.71
CA ALA A 107 -17.91 1.86 -6.87
C ALA A 107 -19.12 1.32 -6.11
N ALA A 108 -19.97 2.20 -5.60
CA ALA A 108 -21.17 1.83 -4.83
C ALA A 108 -22.14 0.92 -5.60
N VAL A 109 -22.27 1.11 -6.92
CA VAL A 109 -23.14 0.28 -7.77
C VAL A 109 -22.44 -0.98 -8.32
N HIS A 110 -21.14 -1.16 -8.01
CA HIS A 110 -20.31 -2.32 -8.44
C HIS A 110 -19.77 -3.10 -7.25
N ASP A 111 -20.34 -2.89 -6.07
CA ASP A 111 -19.92 -3.55 -4.83
C ASP A 111 -18.39 -3.46 -4.60
N ALA A 112 -17.84 -2.25 -4.78
CA ALA A 112 -16.42 -1.97 -4.57
C ALA A 112 -16.24 -0.74 -3.68
N VAL A 113 -15.06 -0.57 -3.11
CA VAL A 113 -14.74 0.50 -2.18
C VAL A 113 -13.70 1.44 -2.78
N VAL A 114 -13.93 2.75 -2.65
CA VAL A 114 -12.90 3.77 -2.93
C VAL A 114 -12.34 4.25 -1.61
N ILE A 115 -11.03 4.14 -1.44
CA ILE A 115 -10.30 4.59 -0.26
C ILE A 115 -9.58 5.89 -0.61
N GLY A 116 -9.77 6.94 0.19
CA GLY A 116 -9.07 8.21 0.02
C GLY A 116 -7.57 8.06 0.28
N SER A 117 -6.75 8.89 -0.35
CA SER A 117 -5.31 8.95 -0.02
C SER A 117 -4.83 10.39 -0.09
N ILE A 118 -4.18 10.85 0.99
CA ILE A 118 -3.73 12.24 1.15
C ILE A 118 -2.27 12.34 1.58
N GLY A 119 -1.65 13.48 1.26
CA GLY A 119 -0.33 13.87 1.69
C GLY A 119 -0.18 15.39 1.75
N SER A 120 0.31 15.94 2.85
CA SER A 120 0.49 17.37 3.01
C SER A 120 1.84 17.70 3.63
N VAL A 121 2.19 18.97 3.60
CA VAL A 121 3.44 19.52 4.16
C VAL A 121 3.23 20.21 5.51
N THR A 122 1.99 20.35 5.96
CA THR A 122 1.65 20.96 7.26
C THR A 122 0.55 20.17 7.95
N THR A 123 0.54 20.16 9.28
CA THR A 123 -0.52 19.52 10.07
C THR A 123 -1.90 20.07 9.72
N LYS A 124 -2.03 21.40 9.55
CA LYS A 124 -3.28 22.02 9.08
C LYS A 124 -3.73 21.51 7.72
N GLY A 125 -2.78 21.35 6.79
CA GLY A 125 -3.05 20.79 5.45
C GLY A 125 -3.55 19.35 5.53
N TRP A 126 -2.93 18.49 6.33
CA TRP A 126 -3.39 17.13 6.58
C TRP A 126 -4.84 17.08 7.04
N VAL A 127 -5.20 17.90 8.04
CA VAL A 127 -6.57 17.99 8.56
C VAL A 127 -7.55 18.52 7.52
N THR A 128 -7.17 19.54 6.77
CA THR A 128 -8.02 20.12 5.72
C THR A 128 -8.30 19.10 4.61
N LEU A 129 -7.27 18.43 4.11
CA LEU A 129 -7.39 17.42 3.07
C LEU A 129 -8.21 16.20 3.56
N ALA A 130 -8.05 15.79 4.82
CA ALA A 130 -8.83 14.71 5.40
C ALA A 130 -10.33 15.00 5.38
N LYS A 131 -10.74 16.19 5.83
CA LYS A 131 -12.14 16.63 5.81
C LYS A 131 -12.71 16.73 4.40
N GLN A 132 -11.93 17.27 3.46
CA GLN A 132 -12.34 17.37 2.07
C GLN A 132 -12.49 15.98 1.43
N MET A 133 -11.58 15.05 1.73
CA MET A 133 -11.65 13.69 1.21
C MET A 133 -12.87 12.94 1.79
N GLU A 134 -13.15 13.06 3.09
CA GLU A 134 -14.36 12.48 3.71
C GLU A 134 -15.64 12.97 3.04
N GLN A 135 -15.72 14.25 2.65
CA GLN A 135 -16.88 14.83 1.97
C GLN A 135 -17.17 14.21 0.60
N THR A 136 -16.19 13.56 -0.03
CA THR A 136 -16.41 12.82 -1.28
C THR A 136 -17.20 11.51 -1.09
N GLY A 137 -17.41 11.09 0.16
CA GLY A 137 -18.11 9.86 0.50
C GLY A 137 -17.21 8.61 0.53
N VAL A 138 -15.88 8.76 0.55
CA VAL A 138 -14.99 7.62 0.79
C VAL A 138 -15.20 7.08 2.20
N PRO A 139 -15.32 5.75 2.39
CA PRO A 139 -15.53 5.17 3.72
C PRO A 139 -14.25 4.95 4.53
N LEU A 140 -13.07 5.17 3.93
CA LEU A 140 -11.75 4.97 4.54
C LEU A 140 -10.77 6.01 4.00
N LEU A 141 -9.81 6.42 4.83
CA LEU A 141 -8.78 7.39 4.48
C LEU A 141 -7.38 6.84 4.74
N GLU A 142 -6.51 6.83 3.72
CA GLU A 142 -5.08 6.54 3.84
C GLU A 142 -4.26 7.84 3.95
N CYS A 143 -3.47 7.98 5.01
CA CYS A 143 -2.45 9.01 5.15
C CYS A 143 -1.10 8.47 4.69
N ASN A 144 -0.48 9.07 3.69
CA ASN A 144 0.76 8.57 3.09
C ASN A 144 2.01 9.13 3.80
N PHE A 145 2.47 8.45 4.86
CA PHE A 145 3.71 8.74 5.58
C PHE A 145 4.92 7.97 5.06
N GLY A 146 4.83 7.43 3.86
CA GLY A 146 5.86 6.52 3.36
C GLY A 146 6.42 6.86 1.98
N CYS A 147 6.01 7.94 1.31
CA CYS A 147 6.53 8.28 -0.01
C CYS A 147 8.06 8.38 0.02
N PRO A 148 8.81 7.56 -0.78
CA PRO A 148 10.26 7.46 -0.68
C PRO A 148 11.01 8.59 -1.39
N HIS A 149 10.48 9.79 -1.39
CA HIS A 149 11.08 10.98 -2.01
C HIS A 149 11.27 12.08 -0.97
N PRO A 150 12.27 11.90 -0.04
CA PRO A 150 12.57 12.90 0.98
C PRO A 150 13.21 14.15 0.37
N HIS A 151 13.23 15.21 1.14
CA HIS A 151 13.89 16.48 0.77
C HIS A 151 13.36 17.11 -0.52
N MET A 152 12.07 16.89 -0.80
CA MET A 152 11.43 17.53 -1.95
C MET A 152 11.37 19.05 -1.79
N MET A 153 11.25 19.50 -0.53
CA MET A 153 11.15 20.91 -0.16
C MET A 153 12.08 21.22 1.04
N PRO A 154 12.96 22.19 0.94
CA PRO A 154 13.83 22.57 2.07
C PRO A 154 13.03 23.00 3.30
N GLY A 155 13.40 22.44 4.45
CA GLY A 155 12.81 22.81 5.75
C GLY A 155 11.40 22.25 6.02
N VAL A 156 10.85 21.41 5.13
CA VAL A 156 9.54 20.82 5.27
C VAL A 156 9.63 19.29 5.23
N LYS A 157 8.99 18.60 6.16
CA LYS A 157 8.91 17.13 6.18
C LYS A 157 7.85 16.63 5.20
N THR A 158 8.25 15.73 4.33
CA THR A 158 7.36 15.15 3.31
C THR A 158 7.51 13.63 3.22
N GLY A 159 6.43 12.93 2.90
CA GLY A 159 6.47 11.50 2.65
C GLY A 159 7.13 10.72 3.79
N MET A 160 8.24 10.01 3.49
CA MET A 160 8.93 9.17 4.49
C MET A 160 9.55 9.97 5.64
N GLU A 161 9.83 11.27 5.48
CA GLU A 161 10.37 12.10 6.56
C GLU A 161 9.33 12.32 7.67
N VAL A 162 8.03 12.38 7.30
CA VAL A 162 6.92 12.35 8.26
C VAL A 162 6.94 11.03 9.02
N GLY A 163 7.01 9.90 8.31
CA GLY A 163 7.04 8.57 8.92
C GLY A 163 8.30 8.25 9.73
N GLN A 164 9.41 8.96 9.51
CA GLN A 164 10.66 8.82 10.28
C GLN A 164 10.69 9.69 11.55
N ASP A 165 9.84 10.69 11.63
CA ASP A 165 9.63 11.51 12.82
C ASP A 165 8.37 11.03 13.57
N PHE A 166 8.55 10.11 14.50
CA PHE A 166 7.45 9.46 15.23
C PHE A 166 6.59 10.44 16.02
N GLU A 167 7.17 11.49 16.56
CA GLU A 167 6.42 12.52 17.31
C GLU A 167 5.52 13.31 16.39
N TYR A 168 6.07 13.80 15.28
CA TYR A 168 5.29 14.53 14.28
C TYR A 168 4.22 13.65 13.61
N ALA A 169 4.57 12.42 13.23
CA ALA A 169 3.62 11.46 12.66
C ALA A 169 2.45 11.17 13.61
N ARG A 170 2.74 10.96 14.90
CA ARG A 170 1.73 10.76 15.95
C ARG A 170 0.82 11.97 16.09
N ASP A 171 1.36 13.19 16.13
CA ASP A 171 0.58 14.42 16.24
C ASP A 171 -0.34 14.62 15.03
N VAL A 172 0.17 14.45 13.79
CA VAL A 172 -0.63 14.51 12.58
C VAL A 172 -1.73 13.46 12.59
N THR A 173 -1.40 12.21 12.95
CA THR A 173 -2.38 11.11 13.02
C THR A 173 -3.52 11.45 13.97
N ARG A 174 -3.19 11.91 15.20
CA ARG A 174 -4.19 12.28 16.18
C ARG A 174 -5.12 13.37 15.66
N GLN A 175 -4.57 14.46 15.11
CA GLN A 175 -5.37 15.58 14.61
C GLN A 175 -6.23 15.20 13.41
N VAL A 176 -5.76 14.32 12.53
CA VAL A 176 -6.56 13.79 11.41
C VAL A 176 -7.69 12.91 11.95
N CYS A 177 -7.41 11.97 12.85
CA CYS A 177 -8.42 11.08 13.43
C CYS A 177 -9.50 11.84 14.21
N GLU A 178 -9.12 12.92 14.91
CA GLU A 178 -10.08 13.81 15.62
C GLU A 178 -10.93 14.65 14.65
N ALA A 179 -10.48 14.83 13.41
CA ALA A 179 -11.10 15.73 12.45
C ALA A 179 -12.12 15.08 11.50
N VAL A 180 -12.11 13.74 11.38
CA VAL A 180 -12.97 12.96 10.48
C VAL A 180 -13.71 11.85 11.26
N ASN A 181 -14.83 11.38 10.71
CA ASN A 181 -15.63 10.31 11.30
C ASN A 181 -15.37 8.93 10.63
N ILE A 182 -14.63 8.92 9.55
CA ILE A 182 -14.26 7.69 8.84
C ILE A 182 -12.96 7.11 9.39
N PRO A 183 -12.76 5.79 9.36
CA PRO A 183 -11.51 5.16 9.77
C PRO A 183 -10.30 5.69 9.00
N VAL A 184 -9.19 5.86 9.74
CA VAL A 184 -7.92 6.35 9.19
C VAL A 184 -6.89 5.23 9.24
N MET A 185 -6.25 4.97 8.10
CA MET A 185 -5.13 4.07 7.95
C MET A 185 -3.86 4.85 7.60
N ILE A 186 -2.72 4.39 8.11
CA ILE A 186 -1.44 5.07 7.88
C ILE A 186 -0.53 4.18 7.05
N LYS A 187 -0.15 4.67 5.85
CA LYS A 187 0.85 4.00 5.01
C LYS A 187 2.25 4.39 5.43
N VAL A 188 2.98 3.41 5.98
CA VAL A 188 4.27 3.66 6.61
C VAL A 188 5.45 3.41 5.67
N THR A 189 6.58 4.08 5.95
CA THR A 189 7.86 3.77 5.32
C THR A 189 8.51 2.55 6.00
N PRO A 190 9.19 1.65 5.24
CA PRO A 190 9.97 0.58 5.84
C PRO A 190 11.29 1.07 6.45
N GLN A 191 11.67 2.32 6.24
CA GLN A 191 12.96 2.90 6.63
C GLN A 191 12.89 3.58 8.01
N VAL A 192 12.41 2.84 9.00
CA VAL A 192 12.39 3.19 10.42
C VAL A 192 13.08 2.11 11.24
N THR A 193 13.48 2.44 12.46
CA THR A 193 14.17 1.51 13.36
C THR A 193 13.26 0.39 13.87
N SER A 194 12.00 0.70 14.15
CA SER A 194 11.00 -0.26 14.65
C SER A 194 9.62 0.05 14.09
N LEU A 195 9.14 -0.81 13.18
CA LEU A 195 7.74 -0.72 12.69
C LEU A 195 6.73 -1.14 13.77
N ILE A 196 7.12 -2.00 14.71
CA ILE A 196 6.27 -2.40 15.84
C ILE A 196 5.98 -1.17 16.71
N GLU A 197 7.02 -0.50 17.17
CA GLU A 197 6.90 0.70 18.00
C GLU A 197 6.14 1.81 17.29
N PHE A 198 6.50 2.06 16.03
CA PHE A 198 5.82 3.10 15.22
C PHE A 198 4.33 2.81 15.06
N THR A 199 3.97 1.56 14.73
CA THR A 199 2.56 1.15 14.65
C THR A 199 1.82 1.38 15.97
N GLY A 200 2.43 1.03 17.10
CA GLY A 200 1.83 1.28 18.42
C GLY A 200 1.51 2.75 18.65
N GLN A 201 2.44 3.64 18.34
CA GLN A 201 2.25 5.09 18.49
C GLN A 201 1.15 5.64 17.56
N LEU A 202 1.04 5.12 16.33
CA LEU A 202 -0.03 5.51 15.41
C LEU A 202 -1.41 5.04 15.89
N MET A 203 -1.50 3.79 16.40
CA MET A 203 -2.74 3.25 16.98
C MET A 203 -3.15 4.02 18.24
N ASP A 204 -2.20 4.40 19.09
CA ASP A 204 -2.46 5.22 20.28
C ASP A 204 -2.92 6.63 19.92
N ALA A 205 -2.56 7.13 18.74
CA ALA A 205 -3.01 8.40 18.18
C ALA A 205 -4.38 8.32 17.49
N GLY A 206 -5.00 7.13 17.39
CA GLY A 206 -6.35 6.93 16.87
C GLY A 206 -6.44 6.26 15.49
N ALA A 207 -5.32 5.92 14.85
CA ALA A 207 -5.36 5.16 13.61
C ALA A 207 -6.01 3.77 13.84
N GLN A 208 -6.84 3.31 12.92
CA GLN A 208 -7.49 1.99 12.98
C GLN A 208 -6.71 0.93 12.19
N ALA A 209 -5.90 1.35 11.21
CA ALA A 209 -5.14 0.44 10.38
C ALA A 209 -3.76 0.99 10.00
N VAL A 210 -2.88 0.09 9.58
CA VAL A 210 -1.59 0.44 8.98
C VAL A 210 -1.43 -0.25 7.64
N THR A 211 -0.83 0.45 6.67
CA THR A 211 -0.40 -0.13 5.39
C THR A 211 1.09 -0.41 5.41
N LEU A 212 1.46 -1.68 5.31
CA LEU A 212 2.83 -2.21 5.33
C LEU A 212 3.23 -2.70 3.93
N THR A 213 4.21 -2.11 3.29
CA THR A 213 4.92 -0.86 3.52
C THR A 213 5.07 -0.11 2.19
N ASN A 214 5.41 1.18 2.22
CA ASN A 214 5.83 1.88 1.00
C ASN A 214 7.18 1.31 0.50
N ARG A 215 7.67 1.82 -0.63
CA ARG A 215 8.94 1.39 -1.24
C ARG A 215 10.14 1.91 -0.44
N PHE A 216 11.27 1.18 -0.52
CA PHE A 216 12.56 1.71 -0.09
C PHE A 216 13.04 2.82 -1.03
N ILE A 217 13.96 3.66 -0.55
CA ILE A 217 14.76 4.50 -1.43
C ILE A 217 16.01 3.74 -1.85
N GLY A 218 16.29 3.74 -3.13
CA GLY A 218 17.45 3.09 -3.73
C GLY A 218 18.25 4.03 -4.61
N PHE A 219 19.44 3.58 -5.00
CA PHE A 219 20.30 4.28 -5.95
C PHE A 219 20.97 3.25 -6.87
N VAL A 220 20.84 3.43 -8.19
CA VAL A 220 21.43 2.54 -9.21
C VAL A 220 22.20 3.38 -10.21
N PRO A 221 23.54 3.25 -10.27
CA PRO A 221 24.35 3.84 -11.32
C PRO A 221 24.31 2.99 -12.59
N ASP A 222 24.41 3.65 -13.73
CA ASP A 222 24.69 3.04 -15.02
C ASP A 222 26.21 2.92 -15.17
N ILE A 223 26.71 1.71 -15.32
CA ILE A 223 28.17 1.44 -15.33
C ILE A 223 28.86 1.93 -16.60
N GLU A 224 28.14 2.07 -17.71
CA GLU A 224 28.70 2.52 -18.98
C GLU A 224 28.86 4.05 -19.02
N THR A 225 27.92 4.76 -18.38
CA THR A 225 27.91 6.23 -18.42
C THR A 225 28.36 6.88 -17.12
N GLY A 226 28.46 6.13 -16.01
CA GLY A 226 28.71 6.64 -14.67
C GLY A 226 27.60 7.53 -14.11
N LYS A 227 26.43 7.58 -14.75
CA LYS A 227 25.30 8.43 -14.36
C LYS A 227 24.22 7.63 -13.62
N PRO A 228 23.43 8.27 -12.73
CA PRO A 228 22.27 7.61 -12.14
C PRO A 228 21.22 7.25 -13.19
N LEU A 229 20.62 6.06 -13.12
CA LEU A 229 19.63 5.56 -14.10
C LEU A 229 18.46 6.51 -14.33
N ILE A 230 17.94 7.17 -13.31
CA ILE A 230 16.85 8.14 -13.42
C ILE A 230 17.18 9.43 -12.66
N TYR A 231 18.35 9.98 -12.95
CA TYR A 231 18.84 11.24 -12.42
C TYR A 231 19.04 11.28 -10.89
N GLY A 232 19.10 10.14 -10.18
CA GLY A 232 19.38 10.10 -8.75
C GLY A 232 18.67 8.98 -7.99
N LYS A 233 18.48 9.17 -6.70
CA LYS A 233 17.78 8.23 -5.83
C LYS A 233 16.31 8.08 -6.26
N ALA A 234 15.73 6.89 -6.09
CA ALA A 234 14.34 6.61 -6.41
C ALA A 234 13.73 5.55 -5.52
N GLY A 235 12.40 5.50 -5.47
CA GLY A 235 11.69 4.43 -4.79
C GLY A 235 11.96 3.10 -5.47
N CYS A 236 12.30 2.09 -4.68
CA CYS A 236 12.62 0.73 -5.13
C CYS A 236 11.73 -0.28 -4.41
N GLY A 237 11.01 -1.09 -5.18
CA GLY A 237 10.12 -2.14 -4.69
C GLY A 237 9.89 -3.20 -5.75
N GLY A 238 9.06 -4.18 -5.47
CA GLY A 238 8.78 -5.26 -6.40
C GLY A 238 8.65 -6.63 -5.71
N PRO A 239 8.55 -7.74 -6.47
CA PRO A 239 8.35 -9.07 -5.88
C PRO A 239 9.43 -9.52 -4.88
N TRP A 240 10.65 -9.02 -5.02
CA TRP A 240 11.79 -9.39 -4.17
C TRP A 240 11.64 -8.99 -2.70
N ILE A 241 10.88 -7.90 -2.42
CA ILE A 241 10.72 -7.40 -1.05
C ILE A 241 9.69 -8.20 -0.25
N LYS A 242 8.90 -9.04 -0.89
CA LYS A 242 7.82 -9.81 -0.28
C LYS A 242 8.19 -10.46 1.07
N PRO A 243 9.30 -11.20 1.23
CA PRO A 243 9.64 -11.82 2.51
C PRO A 243 9.79 -10.80 3.64
N LEU A 244 10.30 -9.60 3.36
CA LEU A 244 10.44 -8.53 4.35
C LEU A 244 9.07 -7.96 4.74
N THR A 245 8.19 -7.73 3.76
CA THR A 245 6.83 -7.26 4.03
C THR A 245 6.03 -8.28 4.84
N LEU A 246 6.09 -9.55 4.49
CA LEU A 246 5.45 -10.64 5.24
C LEU A 246 5.94 -10.70 6.69
N ARG A 247 7.25 -10.55 6.91
CA ARG A 247 7.83 -10.49 8.26
C ARG A 247 7.26 -9.32 9.06
N TRP A 248 7.14 -8.11 8.49
CA TRP A 248 6.59 -6.97 9.22
C TRP A 248 5.10 -7.15 9.54
N ILE A 249 4.32 -7.73 8.62
CA ILE A 249 2.92 -8.07 8.87
C ILE A 249 2.83 -9.07 10.03
N HIS A 250 3.64 -10.14 9.99
CA HIS A 250 3.73 -11.14 11.05
C HIS A 250 4.08 -10.51 12.40
N ASP A 251 5.16 -9.72 12.46
CA ASP A 251 5.64 -9.12 13.71
C ASP A 251 4.59 -8.20 14.35
N ILE A 252 3.91 -7.37 13.55
CA ILE A 252 2.87 -6.46 14.03
C ILE A 252 1.64 -7.25 14.48
N ARG A 253 1.16 -8.21 13.70
CA ARG A 253 0.03 -9.05 14.08
C ARG A 253 0.32 -9.80 15.38
N GLN A 254 1.50 -10.41 15.51
CA GLN A 254 1.88 -11.17 16.69
C GLN A 254 1.99 -10.27 17.92
N HIS A 255 2.62 -9.10 17.80
CA HIS A 255 2.82 -8.17 18.90
C HIS A 255 1.50 -7.53 19.38
N TYR A 256 0.61 -7.18 18.46
CA TYR A 256 -0.66 -6.52 18.75
C TYR A 256 -1.87 -7.45 18.69
N LYS A 257 -1.69 -8.76 18.90
CA LYS A 257 -2.75 -9.78 18.83
C LYS A 257 -3.99 -9.42 19.65
N SER A 258 -3.83 -8.73 20.77
CA SER A 258 -4.92 -8.31 21.66
C SER A 258 -5.58 -6.97 21.25
N ARG A 259 -5.08 -6.27 20.25
CA ARG A 259 -5.50 -4.89 19.91
C ARG A 259 -6.28 -4.75 18.60
N ASN A 260 -6.69 -5.81 17.95
CA ASN A 260 -7.41 -5.76 16.67
C ASN A 260 -6.84 -4.73 15.67
N VAL A 261 -5.52 -4.80 15.40
CA VAL A 261 -4.89 -3.95 14.39
C VAL A 261 -5.26 -4.44 13.01
N PHE A 262 -5.96 -3.61 12.23
CA PHE A 262 -6.18 -3.90 10.83
C PHE A 262 -4.90 -3.64 10.01
N ILE A 263 -4.56 -4.55 9.11
CA ILE A 263 -3.33 -4.46 8.31
C ILE A 263 -3.68 -4.54 6.83
N ALA A 264 -3.27 -3.52 6.07
CA ALA A 264 -3.17 -3.58 4.62
C ALA A 264 -1.74 -3.97 4.25
N GLY A 265 -1.59 -5.03 3.44
CA GLY A 265 -0.28 -5.44 2.95
C GLY A 265 0.00 -4.89 1.55
N THR A 266 1.17 -4.31 1.34
CA THR A 266 1.58 -3.81 0.02
C THR A 266 3.06 -4.00 -0.22
N ASN A 267 3.53 -3.77 -1.47
CA ASN A 267 4.93 -3.89 -1.85
C ASN A 267 5.47 -5.33 -1.75
N GLY A 268 5.25 -6.10 -2.80
CA GLY A 268 5.70 -7.50 -2.94
C GLY A 268 4.63 -8.46 -3.43
N ALA A 269 3.34 -8.08 -3.35
CA ALA A 269 2.25 -8.87 -3.89
C ALA A 269 2.14 -8.70 -5.40
N TYR A 270 2.03 -9.82 -6.11
CA TYR A 270 2.03 -9.86 -7.55
C TYR A 270 0.95 -10.76 -8.16
N ASP A 271 0.68 -11.90 -7.56
CA ASP A 271 -0.39 -12.82 -7.95
C ASP A 271 -1.20 -13.30 -6.73
N TRP A 272 -2.20 -14.14 -6.96
CA TRP A 272 -3.10 -14.66 -5.93
C TRP A 272 -2.37 -15.44 -4.83
N ARG A 273 -1.23 -16.10 -5.13
CA ARG A 273 -0.44 -16.82 -4.12
C ARG A 273 0.20 -15.85 -3.14
N ASP A 274 0.63 -14.71 -3.66
CA ASP A 274 1.15 -13.64 -2.80
C ASP A 274 0.04 -13.10 -1.90
N VAL A 275 -1.19 -12.90 -2.45
CA VAL A 275 -2.35 -12.48 -1.63
C VAL A 275 -2.58 -13.47 -0.49
N VAL A 276 -2.58 -14.77 -0.78
CA VAL A 276 -2.72 -15.82 0.25
C VAL A 276 -1.60 -15.71 1.30
N MET A 277 -0.34 -15.56 0.87
CA MET A 277 0.80 -15.41 1.81
C MET A 277 0.63 -14.17 2.72
N PHE A 278 0.21 -13.04 2.15
CA PHE A 278 -0.04 -11.81 2.90
C PHE A 278 -1.16 -12.01 3.94
N MET A 279 -2.27 -12.62 3.53
CA MET A 279 -3.39 -12.91 4.43
C MET A 279 -3.01 -13.93 5.51
N MET A 280 -2.33 -15.01 5.16
CA MET A 280 -1.81 -15.99 6.13
C MET A 280 -0.82 -15.38 7.13
N SER A 281 -0.12 -14.31 6.74
CA SER A 281 0.73 -13.53 7.65
C SER A 281 -0.06 -12.54 8.51
N GLY A 282 -1.30 -12.20 8.14
CA GLY A 282 -2.21 -11.34 8.91
C GLY A 282 -2.66 -10.05 8.25
N ALA A 283 -2.37 -9.83 6.97
CA ALA A 283 -2.95 -8.72 6.24
C ALA A 283 -4.43 -9.01 5.90
N HIS A 284 -5.32 -8.05 6.16
CA HIS A 284 -6.74 -8.16 5.84
C HIS A 284 -7.00 -7.85 4.36
N ILE A 285 -6.33 -6.83 3.82
CA ILE A 285 -6.39 -6.47 2.40
C ILE A 285 -4.98 -6.42 1.82
N VAL A 286 -4.88 -6.61 0.50
CA VAL A 286 -3.60 -6.63 -0.21
C VAL A 286 -3.65 -5.65 -1.38
N GLU A 287 -2.77 -4.65 -1.31
CA GLU A 287 -2.67 -3.60 -2.31
C GLU A 287 -1.71 -3.98 -3.43
N MET A 288 -2.18 -3.94 -4.67
CA MET A 288 -1.40 -4.22 -5.87
C MET A 288 -1.21 -2.97 -6.73
N CYS A 289 0.03 -2.69 -7.12
CA CYS A 289 0.40 -1.63 -8.06
C CYS A 289 1.16 -2.19 -9.26
N SER A 290 2.41 -2.63 -9.06
CA SER A 290 3.32 -2.99 -10.14
C SER A 290 2.82 -4.16 -10.98
N ALA A 291 2.04 -5.07 -10.41
CA ALA A 291 1.39 -6.15 -11.15
C ALA A 291 0.39 -5.60 -12.19
N VAL A 292 -0.40 -4.60 -11.80
CA VAL A 292 -1.35 -3.91 -12.70
C VAL A 292 -0.61 -3.13 -13.79
N MET A 293 0.50 -2.46 -13.44
CA MET A 293 1.33 -1.75 -14.42
C MET A 293 1.95 -2.69 -15.46
N VAL A 294 2.30 -3.92 -15.09
CA VAL A 294 2.95 -4.91 -15.97
C VAL A 294 1.93 -5.68 -16.82
N TYR A 295 0.80 -6.08 -16.23
CA TYR A 295 -0.15 -7.02 -16.87
C TYR A 295 -1.49 -6.39 -17.23
N GLY A 296 -1.71 -5.12 -16.90
CA GLY A 296 -2.98 -4.43 -17.13
C GLY A 296 -4.03 -4.70 -16.04
N TYR A 297 -5.13 -3.99 -16.13
CA TYR A 297 -6.19 -3.98 -15.10
C TYR A 297 -6.87 -5.33 -14.92
N GLU A 298 -7.13 -6.05 -16.00
CA GLU A 298 -7.78 -7.37 -15.99
C GLU A 298 -7.00 -8.41 -15.18
N TRP A 299 -5.73 -8.14 -14.85
CA TRP A 299 -4.94 -8.99 -13.98
C TRP A 299 -5.59 -9.16 -12.61
N LEU A 300 -6.17 -8.11 -12.05
CA LEU A 300 -6.84 -8.14 -10.75
C LEU A 300 -7.94 -9.20 -10.71
N GLY A 301 -8.89 -9.17 -11.64
CA GLY A 301 -9.98 -10.15 -11.69
C GLY A 301 -9.51 -11.58 -11.90
N LYS A 302 -8.47 -11.77 -12.73
CA LYS A 302 -7.85 -13.09 -12.90
C LYS A 302 -7.25 -13.62 -11.59
N GLN A 303 -6.74 -12.74 -10.73
CA GLN A 303 -6.21 -13.16 -9.43
C GLN A 303 -7.34 -13.44 -8.42
N VAL A 304 -8.42 -12.67 -8.44
CA VAL A 304 -9.62 -12.93 -7.62
C VAL A 304 -10.18 -14.32 -7.92
N GLN A 305 -10.40 -14.63 -9.20
CA GLN A 305 -10.92 -15.95 -9.63
C GLN A 305 -10.01 -17.11 -9.21
N LYS A 306 -8.68 -16.91 -9.27
CA LYS A 306 -7.72 -17.94 -8.85
C LYS A 306 -7.66 -18.11 -7.34
N LEU A 307 -7.84 -17.02 -6.58
CA LEU A 307 -7.95 -17.07 -5.13
C LEU A 307 -9.19 -17.86 -4.73
N GLU A 308 -10.35 -17.53 -5.31
CA GLU A 308 -11.62 -18.24 -5.07
C GLU A 308 -11.49 -19.75 -5.35
N LYS A 309 -10.96 -20.10 -6.53
CA LYS A 309 -10.72 -21.49 -6.90
C LYS A 309 -9.82 -22.22 -5.90
N TRP A 310 -8.74 -21.58 -5.45
CA TRP A 310 -7.83 -22.15 -4.46
C TRP A 310 -8.54 -22.35 -3.11
N MET A 311 -9.39 -21.42 -2.68
CA MET A 311 -10.18 -21.58 -1.46
C MET A 311 -11.15 -22.77 -1.55
N ASP A 312 -11.87 -22.90 -2.66
CA ASP A 312 -12.75 -24.04 -2.92
C ASP A 312 -11.97 -25.37 -2.91
N GLU A 313 -10.78 -25.44 -3.55
CA GLU A 313 -9.90 -26.62 -3.56
C GLU A 313 -9.37 -26.98 -2.16
N LYS A 314 -9.19 -26.00 -1.27
CA LYS A 314 -8.75 -26.20 0.12
C LYS A 314 -9.87 -26.41 1.10
N GLY A 315 -11.12 -26.16 0.71
CA GLY A 315 -12.28 -26.26 1.56
C GLY A 315 -12.49 -25.09 2.51
N TYR A 316 -11.87 -23.93 2.22
CA TYR A 316 -12.13 -22.70 2.97
C TYR A 316 -13.46 -22.09 2.56
N GLY A 317 -14.35 -21.84 3.53
CA GLY A 317 -15.63 -21.17 3.33
C GLY A 317 -15.52 -19.65 3.27
N SER A 318 -14.55 -19.08 3.97
CA SER A 318 -14.30 -17.63 4.01
C SER A 318 -12.80 -17.31 4.09
N VAL A 319 -12.44 -16.06 3.78
CA VAL A 319 -11.04 -15.58 3.89
C VAL A 319 -10.57 -15.53 5.34
N ASP A 320 -11.48 -15.37 6.29
CA ASP A 320 -11.15 -15.30 7.72
C ASP A 320 -10.57 -16.62 8.24
N GLU A 321 -10.91 -17.76 7.62
CA GLU A 321 -10.43 -19.07 8.04
C GLU A 321 -8.93 -19.27 7.86
N PHE A 322 -8.30 -18.51 6.99
CA PHE A 322 -6.84 -18.56 6.81
C PHE A 322 -6.12 -17.24 7.15
N LEU A 323 -6.83 -16.23 7.64
CA LEU A 323 -6.25 -14.95 8.03
C LEU A 323 -5.33 -15.13 9.25
N GLY A 324 -4.02 -14.96 9.04
CA GLY A 324 -3.02 -14.99 10.09
C GLY A 324 -2.58 -16.39 10.54
N ILE A 325 -3.05 -17.47 9.92
CA ILE A 325 -2.73 -18.85 10.36
C ILE A 325 -1.23 -19.15 10.34
N ALA A 326 -0.46 -18.56 9.43
CA ALA A 326 0.99 -18.76 9.38
C ALA A 326 1.69 -18.03 10.54
N THR A 327 1.19 -16.86 10.94
CA THR A 327 1.69 -16.15 12.12
C THR A 327 1.35 -16.90 13.41
N ASP A 328 0.12 -17.42 13.51
CA ASP A 328 -0.32 -18.17 14.69
C ASP A 328 0.41 -19.52 14.84
N ALA A 329 0.90 -20.10 13.74
CA ALA A 329 1.68 -21.33 13.71
C ALA A 329 3.20 -21.10 13.85
N SER A 330 3.67 -19.85 13.93
CA SER A 330 5.10 -19.56 14.03
C SER A 330 5.67 -19.97 15.40
N LEU A 331 6.87 -20.50 15.38
CA LEU A 331 7.60 -20.94 16.58
C LEU A 331 8.73 -19.95 16.90
N ALA A 332 9.01 -19.76 18.18
CA ALA A 332 10.23 -19.09 18.60
C ALA A 332 11.46 -19.96 18.22
N TYR A 333 12.61 -19.31 18.04
CA TYR A 333 13.84 -20.04 17.65
C TYR A 333 14.18 -21.20 18.60
N SER A 334 13.92 -21.03 19.89
CA SER A 334 14.12 -22.06 20.91
C SER A 334 13.15 -23.24 20.85
N GLU A 335 12.04 -23.08 20.14
CA GLU A 335 10.97 -24.09 20.00
C GLU A 335 11.09 -24.86 18.68
N MET A 336 11.99 -24.44 17.81
CA MET A 336 12.20 -25.10 16.51
C MET A 336 12.75 -26.53 16.72
N PRO A 337 12.19 -27.53 16.00
CA PRO A 337 12.75 -28.87 16.04
C PRO A 337 14.21 -28.88 15.52
N PRO A 338 15.11 -29.64 16.11
CA PRO A 338 16.48 -29.74 15.62
C PRO A 338 16.47 -30.43 14.24
N GLU A 339 16.82 -29.69 13.20
CA GLU A 339 17.12 -30.27 11.89
C GLU A 339 18.61 -30.65 11.79
N LYS A 340 18.87 -31.86 11.28
CA LYS A 340 20.24 -32.18 10.85
C LYS A 340 20.53 -31.27 9.65
N ALA A 341 21.53 -30.40 9.81
CA ALA A 341 21.99 -29.55 8.72
C ALA A 341 22.45 -30.46 7.56
N HIS A 342 21.59 -30.57 6.52
CA HIS A 342 22.04 -31.09 5.23
C HIS A 342 22.80 -29.95 4.54
N VAL A 343 24.10 -29.88 4.79
CA VAL A 343 25.03 -29.13 3.94
C VAL A 343 25.23 -30.01 2.70
N ASN A 344 24.53 -29.71 1.62
CA ASN A 344 24.84 -30.24 0.30
C ASN A 344 25.95 -29.40 -0.33
#